data_d1d4c7592f8a65cfd7b2824a507caf3f
#
_entry.id   d1d4c7592f8a65cfd7b2824a507caf3f
#
_cell.length_a   1.000
_cell.length_b   1.000
_cell.length_c   1.000
_cell.angle_alpha   90.00
_cell.angle_beta   90.00
_cell.angle_gamma   90.00
#
_symmetry.space_group_name_H-M   'P 1'
#
loop_
_entity.id
_entity.type
_entity.pdbx_description
1 polymer ?
#
loop_
_entity_poly.entity_id
_entity_poly.type
_entity_poly.pdbx_seq_one_letter_code
_entity_poly.pdbx_strand_id
1 'polypeptide(L)'
;TEIHYFGNLSNFQFYDFDEVMDPAFAVEHVKDKIVLIGFLGLPSKRNTVQLDEDKLFTPLNPRLSGRSYPDMYGTVVHANILRMALEDDYIRVIPDWLTAIISFLLIWLTLPLICGLFFKGDLWFNSVGTLLQLIGGVVIVFITLICYSSFQLKFDPGLVLACLVLLPTFINLYEVLLNFLRHKLKLRFSSAFLGTTKHD
;
A
#
# COMPACT_ATOMS: atom_id res chain seq x y z
N THR A 1 -9.46 10.82 -4.29
CA THR A 1 -8.15 11.41 -3.92
C THR A 1 -7.95 11.17 -2.44
N GLU A 2 -6.83 10.59 -2.06
CA GLU A 2 -6.46 10.38 -0.66
C GLU A 2 -5.83 11.66 -0.10
N ILE A 3 -6.03 11.89 1.19
CA ILE A 3 -5.48 13.06 1.87
C ILE A 3 -4.04 12.73 2.28
N HIS A 4 -3.08 13.56 1.86
CA HIS A 4 -1.74 13.54 2.40
C HIS A 4 -1.73 14.37 3.70
N TYR A 5 -1.66 13.70 4.84
CA TYR A 5 -1.64 14.36 6.13
C TYR A 5 -0.23 14.85 6.47
N PHE A 6 -0.07 16.16 6.54
CA PHE A 6 1.17 16.80 6.96
C PHE A 6 1.40 16.70 8.47
N GLY A 7 0.35 16.88 9.25
CA GLY A 7 0.45 16.86 10.70
C GLY A 7 -0.84 17.15 11.43
N ASN A 8 -0.77 17.07 12.75
CA ASN A 8 -1.88 17.39 13.63
C ASN A 8 -1.86 18.89 14.02
N LEU A 9 -2.73 19.32 14.91
CA LEU A 9 -2.90 20.70 15.35
C LEU A 9 -1.58 21.40 15.72
N SER A 10 -0.64 20.69 16.33
CA SER A 10 0.69 21.21 16.67
C SER A 10 1.54 21.67 15.47
N ASN A 11 1.19 21.24 14.26
CA ASN A 11 1.91 21.59 13.03
C ASN A 11 1.32 22.82 12.34
N PHE A 12 0.20 23.35 12.84
CA PHE A 12 -0.48 24.53 12.33
C PHE A 12 -0.48 25.62 13.38
N GLN A 13 -0.41 26.87 12.93
CA GLN A 13 -0.60 28.02 13.81
C GLN A 13 -2.09 28.16 14.09
N PHE A 14 -2.47 28.23 15.35
CA PHE A 14 -3.86 28.40 15.76
C PHE A 14 -3.96 29.44 16.88
N TYR A 15 -5.13 30.03 16.97
CA TYR A 15 -5.48 31.01 18.02
C TYR A 15 -6.84 30.63 18.57
N ASP A 16 -7.00 30.78 19.86
CA ASP A 16 -8.31 30.61 20.51
C ASP A 16 -9.19 31.83 20.31
N PHE A 17 -10.49 31.65 20.45
CA PHE A 17 -11.46 32.74 20.26
C PHE A 17 -11.15 33.96 21.16
N ASP A 18 -10.81 33.70 22.43
CA ASP A 18 -10.50 34.76 23.41
C ASP A 18 -9.23 35.53 23.01
N GLU A 19 -8.25 34.87 22.41
CA GLU A 19 -7.02 35.50 21.91
C GLU A 19 -7.31 36.42 20.71
N VAL A 20 -8.17 35.97 19.79
CA VAL A 20 -8.53 36.75 18.60
C VAL A 20 -9.40 37.97 18.93
N MET A 21 -10.23 37.84 20.01
CA MET A 21 -11.10 38.94 20.48
C MET A 21 -10.37 39.92 21.37
N ASP A 22 -9.13 39.67 21.76
CA ASP A 22 -8.31 40.61 22.52
C ASP A 22 -7.98 41.83 21.64
N PRO A 23 -8.24 43.06 22.10
CA PRO A 23 -7.85 44.29 21.37
C PRO A 23 -6.35 44.38 21.07
N ALA A 24 -5.51 43.68 21.81
CA ALA A 24 -4.07 43.60 21.57
C ALA A 24 -3.68 42.59 20.50
N PHE A 25 -4.63 41.83 19.93
CA PHE A 25 -4.35 40.89 18.85
C PHE A 25 -3.84 41.61 17.59
N ALA A 26 -2.62 41.27 17.19
CA ALA A 26 -2.01 41.88 16.04
C ALA A 26 -2.57 41.30 14.74
N VAL A 27 -3.18 42.13 13.90
CA VAL A 27 -3.75 41.72 12.58
C VAL A 27 -2.68 41.11 11.66
N GLU A 28 -1.41 41.44 11.87
CA GLU A 28 -0.26 40.89 11.16
C GLU A 28 -0.15 39.38 11.29
N HIS A 29 -0.66 38.79 12.34
CA HIS A 29 -0.66 37.34 12.55
C HIS A 29 -1.50 36.58 11.51
N VAL A 30 -2.54 37.22 10.96
CA VAL A 30 -3.48 36.62 10.00
C VAL A 30 -3.40 37.27 8.62
N LYS A 31 -2.67 38.42 8.51
CA LYS A 31 -2.54 39.13 7.25
C LYS A 31 -1.86 38.25 6.20
N ASP A 32 -2.42 38.26 5.00
CA ASP A 32 -1.96 37.51 3.83
C ASP A 32 -1.92 35.98 4.05
N LYS A 33 -2.70 35.49 5.02
CA LYS A 33 -2.83 34.05 5.33
C LYS A 33 -4.26 33.59 5.09
N ILE A 34 -4.41 32.31 4.76
CA ILE A 34 -5.71 31.65 4.73
C ILE A 34 -6.06 31.25 6.17
N VAL A 35 -7.19 31.76 6.64
CA VAL A 35 -7.68 31.49 8.00
C VAL A 35 -8.85 30.52 7.92
N LEU A 36 -8.74 29.40 8.62
CA LEU A 36 -9.81 28.43 8.80
C LEU A 36 -10.45 28.68 10.17
N ILE A 37 -11.78 28.85 10.19
CA ILE A 37 -12.55 29.02 11.41
C ILE A 37 -13.29 27.73 11.68
N GLY A 38 -13.10 27.17 12.89
CA GLY A 38 -13.78 25.94 13.26
C GLY A 38 -13.52 25.56 14.71
N PHE A 39 -14.18 24.50 15.15
CA PHE A 39 -14.05 23.99 16.51
C PHE A 39 -12.77 23.20 16.69
N LEU A 40 -11.99 23.53 17.71
CA LEU A 40 -10.73 22.85 18.09
C LEU A 40 -10.78 22.28 19.52
N GLY A 41 -11.97 22.03 20.03
CA GLY A 41 -12.18 21.59 21.41
C GLY A 41 -11.98 22.70 22.45
N LEU A 42 -12.26 22.38 23.70
CA LEU A 42 -12.01 23.30 24.81
C LEU A 42 -10.49 23.32 25.10
N PRO A 43 -9.88 24.50 25.31
CA PRO A 43 -8.44 24.62 25.59
C PRO A 43 -7.96 23.69 26.71
N SER A 44 -8.75 23.57 27.79
CA SER A 44 -8.45 22.70 28.94
C SER A 44 -8.48 21.20 28.64
N LYS A 45 -9.16 20.77 27.57
CA LYS A 45 -9.37 19.35 27.20
C LYS A 45 -8.67 18.96 25.90
N ARG A 46 -8.07 19.91 25.19
CA ARG A 46 -7.49 19.70 23.85
C ARG A 46 -6.44 18.60 23.79
N ASN A 47 -5.64 18.48 24.86
CA ASN A 47 -4.58 17.47 24.98
C ASN A 47 -5.04 16.20 25.71
N THR A 48 -6.31 16.11 26.11
CA THR A 48 -6.80 14.90 26.76
C THR A 48 -7.21 13.86 25.74
N VAL A 49 -6.81 12.60 26.00
CA VAL A 49 -7.20 11.43 25.19
C VAL A 49 -8.65 11.07 25.55
N GLN A 50 -9.60 11.89 25.14
CA GLN A 50 -11.03 11.67 25.35
C GLN A 50 -11.76 11.59 24.00
N LEU A 51 -12.90 10.89 24.01
CA LEU A 51 -13.88 10.93 22.92
C LEU A 51 -14.45 12.35 22.87
N ASP A 52 -13.93 13.16 21.95
CA ASP A 52 -14.49 14.44 21.59
C ASP A 52 -15.32 14.23 20.31
N GLU A 53 -16.54 14.78 20.28
CA GLU A 53 -17.50 14.53 19.20
C GLU A 53 -17.00 14.97 17.81
N ASP A 54 -16.07 15.95 17.78
CA ASP A 54 -15.54 16.52 16.51
C ASP A 54 -14.16 15.99 16.11
N LYS A 55 -13.65 14.97 16.80
CA LYS A 55 -12.39 14.33 16.40
C LYS A 55 -12.61 13.15 15.47
N LEU A 56 -11.76 13.03 14.48
CA LEU A 56 -11.74 11.96 13.48
C LEU A 56 -10.54 11.07 13.70
N PHE A 57 -10.63 9.82 13.24
CA PHE A 57 -9.50 8.91 13.17
C PHE A 57 -8.70 9.22 11.91
N THR A 58 -7.40 9.40 12.04
CA THR A 58 -6.52 9.65 10.91
C THR A 58 -5.36 8.64 10.89
N PRO A 59 -4.67 8.51 9.75
CA PRO A 59 -3.46 7.68 9.66
C PRO A 59 -2.31 8.14 10.57
N LEU A 60 -2.35 9.37 11.08
CA LEU A 60 -1.36 9.90 12.03
C LEU A 60 -1.62 9.50 13.48
N ASN A 61 -2.67 8.71 13.72
CA ASN A 61 -2.98 8.23 15.05
C ASN A 61 -1.81 7.39 15.62
N PRO A 62 -1.23 7.75 16.76
CA PRO A 62 -0.09 7.04 17.33
C PRO A 62 -0.43 5.61 17.78
N ARG A 63 -1.71 5.29 17.91
CA ARG A 63 -2.21 3.94 18.26
C ARG A 63 -2.84 3.27 17.07
N LEU A 64 -2.06 2.48 16.35
CA LEU A 64 -2.50 1.75 15.16
C LEU A 64 -3.34 0.50 15.46
N SER A 65 -3.30 0.01 16.70
CA SER A 65 -4.03 -1.21 17.10
C SER A 65 -4.58 -1.12 18.52
N GLY A 66 -5.65 -1.86 18.80
CA GLY A 66 -6.32 -1.88 20.08
C GLY A 66 -7.34 -0.75 20.23
N ARG A 67 -7.57 -0.27 21.46
CA ARG A 67 -8.53 0.80 21.76
C ARG A 67 -7.87 2.15 21.49
N SER A 68 -8.00 2.66 20.26
CA SER A 68 -7.56 4.01 19.91
C SER A 68 -8.70 5.01 20.04
N TYR A 69 -8.36 6.27 20.26
CA TYR A 69 -9.31 7.38 20.29
C TYR A 69 -9.11 8.26 19.05
N PRO A 70 -10.16 8.97 18.59
CA PRO A 70 -10.01 9.97 17.53
C PRO A 70 -8.90 10.97 17.86
N ASP A 71 -8.06 11.31 16.90
CA ASP A 71 -6.83 12.07 17.11
C ASP A 71 -6.83 13.48 16.53
N MET A 72 -7.68 13.76 15.54
CA MET A 72 -7.62 15.02 14.78
C MET A 72 -8.99 15.69 14.66
N TYR A 73 -9.06 16.99 14.93
CA TYR A 73 -10.25 17.79 14.70
C TYR A 73 -10.56 17.98 13.21
N GLY A 74 -11.83 18.02 12.84
CA GLY A 74 -12.27 18.21 11.46
C GLY A 74 -11.66 19.44 10.79
N THR A 75 -11.54 20.55 11.51
CA THR A 75 -10.88 21.77 11.01
C THR A 75 -9.42 21.51 10.63
N VAL A 76 -8.69 20.68 11.40
CA VAL A 76 -7.28 20.32 11.10
C VAL A 76 -7.20 19.40 9.89
N VAL A 77 -8.19 18.52 9.70
CA VAL A 77 -8.29 17.72 8.47
C VAL A 77 -8.45 18.63 7.25
N HIS A 78 -9.32 19.65 7.34
CA HIS A 78 -9.46 20.62 6.26
C HIS A 78 -8.18 21.45 6.02
N ALA A 79 -7.43 21.78 7.07
CA ALA A 79 -6.14 22.45 6.94
C ALA A 79 -5.12 21.57 6.17
N ASN A 80 -5.07 20.26 6.43
CA ASN A 80 -4.24 19.32 5.66
C ASN A 80 -4.68 19.23 4.19
N ILE A 81 -6.00 19.18 3.91
CA ILE A 81 -6.52 19.15 2.54
C ILE A 81 -6.15 20.45 1.80
N LEU A 82 -6.31 21.60 2.46
CA LEU A 82 -5.98 22.89 1.88
C LEU A 82 -4.47 22.99 1.58
N ARG A 83 -3.64 22.58 2.50
CA ARG A 83 -2.19 22.54 2.30
C ARG A 83 -1.81 21.63 1.13
N MET A 84 -2.35 20.42 1.08
CA MET A 84 -2.15 19.48 -0.03
C MET A 84 -2.51 20.13 -1.39
N ALA A 85 -3.62 20.91 -1.41
CA ALA A 85 -4.05 21.61 -2.63
C ALA A 85 -3.14 22.78 -3.01
N LEU A 86 -2.62 23.51 -2.03
CA LEU A 86 -1.73 24.66 -2.28
C LEU A 86 -0.32 24.24 -2.70
N GLU A 87 0.17 23.14 -2.15
CA GLU A 87 1.51 22.62 -2.44
C GLU A 87 1.52 21.63 -3.63
N ASP A 88 0.35 21.34 -4.24
CA ASP A 88 0.17 20.30 -5.28
C ASP A 88 0.69 18.92 -4.87
N ASP A 89 0.60 18.63 -3.57
CA ASP A 89 1.20 17.45 -2.92
C ASP A 89 0.18 16.30 -2.80
N TYR A 90 -0.26 15.80 -3.96
CA TYR A 90 -1.27 14.75 -4.04
C TYR A 90 -0.67 13.36 -4.06
N ILE A 91 -1.28 12.43 -3.30
CA ILE A 91 -1.00 11.01 -3.46
C ILE A 91 -1.55 10.53 -4.81
N ARG A 92 -0.65 10.11 -5.68
CA ARG A 92 -0.98 9.59 -7.01
C ARG A 92 -1.25 8.09 -6.92
N VAL A 93 -2.49 7.70 -7.19
CA VAL A 93 -2.87 6.29 -7.23
C VAL A 93 -2.61 5.74 -8.62
N ILE A 94 -1.83 4.67 -8.71
CA ILE A 94 -1.61 3.95 -9.97
C ILE A 94 -2.93 3.23 -10.34
N PRO A 95 -3.45 3.44 -11.56
CA PRO A 95 -4.71 2.80 -11.96
C PRO A 95 -4.54 1.27 -12.07
N ASP A 96 -5.64 0.54 -11.77
CA ASP A 96 -5.65 -0.92 -11.68
C ASP A 96 -5.18 -1.61 -12.97
N TRP A 97 -5.52 -1.06 -14.13
CA TRP A 97 -5.07 -1.61 -15.41
C TRP A 97 -3.55 -1.57 -15.58
N LEU A 98 -2.89 -0.50 -15.09
CA LEU A 98 -1.43 -0.38 -15.14
C LEU A 98 -0.77 -1.35 -14.14
N THR A 99 -1.36 -1.49 -12.95
CA THR A 99 -0.98 -2.50 -11.96
C THR A 99 -1.08 -3.91 -12.53
N ALA A 100 -2.14 -4.21 -13.28
CA ALA A 100 -2.29 -5.50 -13.95
C ALA A 100 -1.21 -5.74 -15.02
N ILE A 101 -0.86 -4.73 -15.82
CA ILE A 101 0.23 -4.84 -16.82
C ILE A 101 1.58 -5.08 -16.13
N ILE A 102 1.89 -4.32 -15.08
CA ILE A 102 3.14 -4.49 -14.31
C ILE A 102 3.20 -5.91 -13.72
N SER A 103 2.08 -6.39 -13.15
CA SER A 103 1.97 -7.74 -12.61
C SER A 103 2.23 -8.80 -13.68
N PHE A 104 1.62 -8.65 -14.84
CA PHE A 104 1.80 -9.55 -15.98
C PHE A 104 3.27 -9.60 -16.43
N LEU A 105 3.93 -8.45 -16.58
CA LEU A 105 5.34 -8.38 -16.97
C LEU A 105 6.26 -9.03 -15.93
N LEU A 106 6.00 -8.84 -14.64
CA LEU A 106 6.77 -9.47 -13.56
C LEU A 106 6.61 -10.99 -13.57
N ILE A 107 5.37 -11.49 -13.77
CA ILE A 107 5.12 -12.92 -13.89
C ILE A 107 5.83 -13.47 -15.13
N TRP A 108 5.72 -12.79 -16.26
CA TRP A 108 6.37 -13.21 -17.50
C TRP A 108 7.90 -13.29 -17.36
N LEU A 109 8.51 -12.39 -16.59
CA LEU A 109 9.94 -12.40 -16.29
C LEU A 109 10.32 -13.51 -15.28
N THR A 110 9.47 -13.78 -14.28
CA THR A 110 9.76 -14.79 -13.25
C THR A 110 9.46 -16.23 -13.70
N LEU A 111 8.55 -16.40 -14.65
CA LEU A 111 8.14 -17.71 -15.16
C LEU A 111 9.33 -18.56 -15.66
N PRO A 112 10.24 -18.08 -16.52
CA PRO A 112 11.36 -18.90 -17.00
C PRO A 112 12.33 -19.28 -15.87
N LEU A 113 12.49 -18.44 -14.84
CA LEU A 113 13.32 -18.76 -13.67
C LEU A 113 12.73 -19.95 -12.89
N ILE A 114 11.43 -19.90 -12.60
CA ILE A 114 10.74 -20.96 -11.85
C ILE A 114 10.65 -22.25 -12.68
N CYS A 115 10.37 -22.15 -14.00
CA CYS A 115 10.41 -23.30 -14.89
C CYS A 115 11.82 -23.93 -14.94
N GLY A 116 12.88 -23.12 -14.97
CA GLY A 116 14.25 -23.59 -14.92
C GLY A 116 14.57 -24.39 -13.64
N LEU A 117 13.99 -24.00 -12.50
CA LEU A 117 14.10 -24.76 -11.24
C LEU A 117 13.32 -26.08 -11.29
N PHE A 118 12.13 -26.04 -11.88
CA PHE A 118 11.30 -27.25 -12.07
C PHE A 118 12.04 -28.35 -12.84
N PHE A 119 12.77 -28.01 -13.91
CA PHE A 119 13.57 -28.96 -14.69
C PHE A 119 14.81 -29.50 -13.96
N LYS A 120 15.28 -28.83 -12.88
CA LYS A 120 16.41 -29.29 -12.08
C LYS A 120 16.03 -30.36 -11.05
N GLY A 121 14.73 -30.56 -10.79
CA GLY A 121 14.19 -31.58 -9.89
C GLY A 121 13.43 -30.99 -8.70
N ASP A 122 12.65 -31.87 -8.05
CA ASP A 122 11.68 -31.50 -7.01
C ASP A 122 12.29 -30.76 -5.82
N LEU A 123 13.49 -31.15 -5.37
CA LEU A 123 14.17 -30.50 -4.25
C LEU A 123 14.52 -29.03 -4.58
N TRP A 124 15.02 -28.78 -5.79
CA TRP A 124 15.35 -27.43 -6.24
C TRP A 124 14.10 -26.60 -6.45
N PHE A 125 13.07 -27.17 -7.04
CA PHE A 125 11.82 -26.51 -7.27
C PHE A 125 11.14 -26.09 -5.96
N ASN A 126 11.00 -27.01 -5.00
CA ASN A 126 10.31 -26.75 -3.75
C ASN A 126 11.13 -25.83 -2.82
N SER A 127 12.43 -26.10 -2.63
CA SER A 127 13.22 -25.35 -1.65
C SER A 127 13.66 -24.00 -2.19
N VAL A 128 14.28 -23.95 -3.36
CA VAL A 128 14.79 -22.70 -3.95
C VAL A 128 13.63 -21.87 -4.50
N GLY A 129 12.60 -22.51 -5.05
CA GLY A 129 11.38 -21.83 -5.50
C GLY A 129 10.68 -21.10 -4.37
N THR A 130 10.47 -21.75 -3.22
CA THR A 130 9.87 -21.12 -2.03
C THR A 130 10.73 -19.97 -1.51
N LEU A 131 12.05 -20.15 -1.45
CA LEU A 131 12.96 -19.09 -1.04
C LEU A 131 12.90 -17.88 -1.97
N LEU A 132 12.87 -18.12 -3.30
CA LEU A 132 12.76 -17.07 -4.31
C LEU A 132 11.44 -16.30 -4.19
N GLN A 133 10.32 -17.00 -3.92
CA GLN A 133 9.03 -16.37 -3.68
C GLN A 133 9.03 -15.49 -2.44
N LEU A 134 9.61 -15.97 -1.35
CA LEU A 134 9.68 -15.23 -0.10
C LEU A 134 10.53 -13.97 -0.25
N ILE A 135 11.71 -14.08 -0.84
CA ILE A 135 12.58 -12.94 -1.13
C ILE A 135 11.89 -11.98 -2.12
N GLY A 136 11.30 -12.51 -3.19
CA GLY A 136 10.57 -11.70 -4.17
C GLY A 136 9.40 -10.94 -3.54
N GLY A 137 8.64 -11.58 -2.65
CA GLY A 137 7.56 -10.95 -1.90
C GLY A 137 8.05 -9.79 -1.02
N VAL A 138 9.13 -10.01 -0.27
CA VAL A 138 9.75 -8.96 0.57
C VAL A 138 10.24 -7.80 -0.29
N VAL A 139 10.88 -8.07 -1.42
CA VAL A 139 11.38 -7.04 -2.34
C VAL A 139 10.22 -6.21 -2.92
N ILE A 140 9.12 -6.85 -3.33
CA ILE A 140 7.94 -6.16 -3.86
C ILE A 140 7.35 -5.22 -2.79
N VAL A 141 7.17 -5.70 -1.56
CA VAL A 141 6.68 -4.87 -0.45
C VAL A 141 7.62 -3.70 -0.20
N PHE A 142 8.92 -3.93 -0.18
CA PHE A 142 9.92 -2.88 0.04
C PHE A 142 9.91 -1.83 -1.07
N ILE A 143 9.82 -2.25 -2.34
CA ILE A 143 9.68 -1.33 -3.49
C ILE A 143 8.39 -0.52 -3.35
N THR A 144 7.27 -1.14 -2.97
CA THR A 144 6.00 -0.44 -2.76
C THR A 144 6.12 0.64 -1.69
N LEU A 145 6.80 0.34 -0.57
CA LEU A 145 7.03 1.32 0.50
C LEU A 145 7.93 2.48 0.04
N ILE A 146 8.98 2.20 -0.73
CA ILE A 146 9.84 3.26 -1.31
C ILE A 146 9.05 4.12 -2.30
N CYS A 147 8.26 3.52 -3.19
CA CYS A 147 7.44 4.25 -4.14
C CYS A 147 6.44 5.18 -3.42
N TYR A 148 5.82 4.70 -2.35
CA TYR A 148 4.92 5.50 -1.56
C TYR A 148 5.66 6.63 -0.82
N SER A 149 6.78 6.33 -0.15
CA SER A 149 7.51 7.30 0.67
C SER A 149 8.23 8.37 -0.15
N SER A 150 8.85 8.00 -1.29
CA SER A 150 9.71 8.92 -2.06
C SER A 150 8.98 9.61 -3.23
N PHE A 151 7.97 8.96 -3.79
CA PHE A 151 7.28 9.44 -4.99
C PHE A 151 5.79 9.69 -4.78
N GLN A 152 5.28 9.44 -3.55
CA GLN A 152 3.84 9.55 -3.21
C GLN A 152 2.97 8.74 -4.19
N LEU A 153 3.53 7.64 -4.71
CA LEU A 153 2.86 6.74 -5.62
C LEU A 153 2.28 5.57 -4.83
N LYS A 154 0.94 5.52 -4.77
CA LYS A 154 0.24 4.37 -4.21
C LYS A 154 0.10 3.29 -5.26
N PHE A 155 0.77 2.18 -5.03
CA PHE A 155 0.71 0.95 -5.80
C PHE A 155 0.11 -0.16 -4.93
N ASP A 156 -0.89 -0.88 -5.43
CA ASP A 156 -1.43 -2.05 -4.74
C ASP A 156 -0.63 -3.30 -5.14
N PRO A 157 0.22 -3.85 -4.25
CA PRO A 157 1.01 -5.04 -4.56
C PRO A 157 0.21 -6.35 -4.47
N GLY A 158 -1.05 -6.31 -4.04
CA GLY A 158 -1.84 -7.51 -3.74
C GLY A 158 -1.93 -8.47 -4.91
N LEU A 159 -2.20 -7.97 -6.11
CA LEU A 159 -2.27 -8.78 -7.32
C LEU A 159 -0.92 -9.42 -7.68
N VAL A 160 0.16 -8.66 -7.61
CA VAL A 160 1.52 -9.15 -7.90
C VAL A 160 1.92 -10.25 -6.92
N LEU A 161 1.68 -10.02 -5.63
CA LEU A 161 1.99 -10.98 -4.56
C LEU A 161 1.16 -12.26 -4.71
N ALA A 162 -0.14 -12.14 -4.98
CA ALA A 162 -1.01 -13.29 -5.21
C ALA A 162 -0.52 -14.12 -6.39
N CYS A 163 -0.19 -13.49 -7.51
CA CYS A 163 0.34 -14.17 -8.68
C CYS A 163 1.69 -14.85 -8.40
N LEU A 164 2.60 -14.19 -7.69
CA LEU A 164 3.90 -14.75 -7.33
C LEU A 164 3.74 -16.01 -6.46
N VAL A 165 2.84 -15.98 -5.47
CA VAL A 165 2.59 -17.11 -4.56
C VAL A 165 1.91 -18.27 -5.29
N LEU A 166 0.97 -17.98 -6.19
CA LEU A 166 0.21 -19.01 -6.89
C LEU A 166 0.96 -19.64 -8.08
N LEU A 167 2.02 -19.01 -8.58
CA LEU A 167 2.72 -19.45 -9.79
C LEU A 167 3.21 -20.91 -9.72
N PRO A 168 3.91 -21.40 -8.67
CA PRO A 168 4.30 -22.81 -8.59
C PRO A 168 3.11 -23.76 -8.51
N THR A 169 2.05 -23.35 -7.81
CA THR A 169 0.82 -24.13 -7.74
C THR A 169 0.19 -24.33 -9.11
N PHE A 170 0.18 -23.31 -9.95
CA PHE A 170 -0.28 -23.42 -11.34
C PHE A 170 0.62 -24.32 -12.19
N ILE A 171 1.94 -24.29 -11.99
CA ILE A 171 2.87 -25.18 -12.70
C ILE A 171 2.60 -26.64 -12.32
N ASN A 172 2.46 -26.94 -11.03
CA ASN A 172 2.14 -28.27 -10.56
C ASN A 172 0.77 -28.75 -11.06
N LEU A 173 -0.25 -27.86 -11.03
CA LEU A 173 -1.57 -28.19 -11.54
C LEU A 173 -1.55 -28.47 -13.05
N TYR A 174 -0.77 -27.70 -13.80
CA TYR A 174 -0.57 -27.92 -15.24
C TYR A 174 0.07 -29.31 -15.51
N GLU A 175 1.08 -29.68 -14.73
CA GLU A 175 1.72 -31.00 -14.83
C GLU A 175 0.71 -32.14 -14.55
N VAL A 176 -0.03 -32.04 -13.45
CA VAL A 176 -1.08 -33.02 -13.10
C VAL A 176 -2.13 -33.13 -14.18
N LEU A 177 -2.56 -32.00 -14.73
CA LEU A 177 -3.56 -31.97 -15.81
C LEU A 177 -3.04 -32.63 -17.08
N LEU A 178 -1.80 -32.35 -17.46
CA LEU A 178 -1.17 -32.99 -18.63
C LEU A 178 -1.02 -34.51 -18.46
N ASN A 179 -0.60 -34.97 -17.27
CA ASN A 179 -0.49 -36.36 -16.96
C ASN A 179 -1.86 -37.08 -17.01
N PHE A 180 -2.90 -36.43 -16.48
CA PHE A 180 -4.27 -36.91 -16.56
C PHE A 180 -4.77 -37.02 -18.02
N LEU A 181 -4.57 -35.99 -18.83
CA LEU A 181 -4.96 -35.97 -20.25
C LEU A 181 -4.24 -37.06 -21.06
N ARG A 182 -2.95 -37.27 -20.79
CA ARG A 182 -2.17 -38.35 -21.43
C ARG A 182 -2.71 -39.74 -21.10
N HIS A 183 -2.98 -39.96 -19.80
CA HIS A 183 -3.39 -41.28 -19.32
C HIS A 183 -4.81 -41.67 -19.75
N LYS A 184 -5.74 -40.68 -19.66
CA LYS A 184 -7.18 -40.95 -19.95
C LYS A 184 -7.57 -40.77 -21.41
N LEU A 185 -6.97 -39.81 -22.10
CA LEU A 185 -7.40 -39.48 -23.47
C LEU A 185 -6.45 -40.00 -24.54
N LYS A 186 -5.35 -40.68 -24.17
CA LYS A 186 -4.31 -41.21 -25.07
C LYS A 186 -3.81 -40.16 -26.10
N LEU A 187 -3.95 -38.88 -25.77
CA LEU A 187 -3.50 -37.77 -26.60
C LEU A 187 -2.00 -37.62 -26.49
N ARG A 188 -1.28 -37.72 -27.60
CA ARG A 188 0.15 -37.43 -27.65
C ARG A 188 0.35 -35.91 -27.78
N PHE A 189 0.49 -35.24 -26.66
CA PHE A 189 0.95 -33.85 -26.65
C PHE A 189 2.49 -33.84 -26.59
N SER A 190 3.11 -33.30 -27.61
CA SER A 190 4.51 -32.89 -27.54
C SER A 190 4.58 -31.53 -26.88
N SER A 191 4.85 -31.45 -25.59
CA SER A 191 5.14 -30.18 -24.94
C SER A 191 6.63 -30.13 -24.60
N ALA A 192 7.23 -28.95 -24.76
CA ALA A 192 8.62 -28.70 -24.37
C ALA A 192 8.89 -29.00 -22.87
N PHE A 193 7.84 -28.99 -22.04
CA PHE A 193 7.85 -29.32 -20.63
C PHE A 193 7.99 -30.81 -20.29
N LEU A 194 7.77 -31.70 -21.26
CA LEU A 194 7.70 -33.15 -21.06
C LEU A 194 8.77 -33.92 -21.81
N GLY A 195 9.77 -33.23 -22.36
CA GLY A 195 10.87 -33.83 -23.09
C GLY A 195 11.93 -34.53 -22.22
N THR A 196 11.79 -34.51 -20.91
CA THR A 196 12.74 -35.15 -19.97
C THR A 196 12.02 -36.07 -19.01
N THR A 197 11.30 -37.08 -19.51
CA THR A 197 11.10 -38.27 -18.67
C THR A 197 12.45 -38.92 -18.48
N LYS A 198 12.96 -38.90 -17.24
CA LYS A 198 14.03 -39.84 -16.82
C LYS A 198 13.62 -41.23 -17.19
N HIS A 199 14.29 -41.80 -18.15
CA HIS A 199 14.52 -43.23 -18.17
C HIS A 199 15.47 -43.56 -17.00
N ASP A 200 14.93 -44.20 -15.98
CA ASP A 200 15.53 -45.30 -15.22
C ASP A 200 14.43 -45.94 -14.39
#